data_60ff2a4ff09188b08046588a1aee4e81
#
_entry.id   60ff2a4ff09188b08046588a1aee4e81
#
_cell.length_a   1.000
_cell.length_b   1.000
_cell.length_c   1.000
_cell.angle_alpha   90.00
_cell.angle_beta   90.00
_cell.angle_gamma   90.00
#
_symmetry.space_group_name_H-M   'P 1'
#
loop_
_entity.id
_entity.type
_entity.pdbx_description
1 polymer ?
#
loop_
_entity_poly.entity_id
_entity_poly.type
_entity_poly.pdbx_seq_one_letter_code
_entity_poly.pdbx_strand_id
1 'polypeptide(L)'
;IVDHNILASKYSIDNVSQGGAYVNNLICGRMNHRKEMERSTQYHLPHSTKVAGFSFVYGGDDRFYNNIFVGEDSAEGVGTAHYDGYTTSLEEYIEEVHKVPGDAESFNLVEQPVYIDHNMYLGSANAFKKEETNRINHDFHADVKIIETEDDEVYLSCELPEDFETFAGKIYTTAALPRVRIVDAEYECPDGNDVS
;
A
#
# COMPACT_ATOMS: atom_id res chain seq x y z
N ILE A 1 7.15 1.81 -6.25
CA ILE A 1 6.55 0.46 -6.44
C ILE A 1 7.49 -0.53 -5.78
N VAL A 2 6.92 -1.43 -5.00
CA VAL A 2 7.59 -2.58 -4.36
C VAL A 2 6.87 -3.83 -4.86
N ASP A 3 7.54 -4.62 -5.69
CA ASP A 3 6.91 -5.78 -6.31
C ASP A 3 7.84 -7.00 -6.34
N HIS A 4 7.22 -8.20 -6.23
CA HIS A 4 7.91 -9.49 -6.27
C HIS A 4 9.04 -9.64 -5.23
N ASN A 5 8.83 -9.08 -4.03
CA ASN A 5 9.81 -9.19 -2.94
C ASN A 5 9.34 -10.18 -1.86
N ILE A 6 10.32 -10.67 -1.12
CA ILE A 6 10.12 -11.44 0.10
C ILE A 6 10.60 -10.57 1.26
N LEU A 7 9.67 -10.11 2.08
CA LEU A 7 9.89 -9.24 3.23
C LEU A 7 9.68 -10.05 4.51
N ALA A 8 10.66 -10.87 4.86
CA ALA A 8 10.57 -11.86 5.95
C ALA A 8 11.14 -11.36 7.30
N SER A 9 11.45 -10.09 7.43
CA SER A 9 11.92 -9.52 8.70
C SER A 9 10.76 -9.21 9.64
N LYS A 10 11.06 -9.12 10.95
CA LYS A 10 10.06 -8.76 11.98
C LYS A 10 9.32 -7.45 11.68
N TYR A 11 10.00 -6.51 11.04
CA TYR A 11 9.44 -5.24 10.54
C TYR A 11 9.64 -5.21 9.04
N SER A 12 8.59 -5.42 8.28
CA SER A 12 8.65 -5.50 6.83
C SER A 12 8.53 -4.16 6.15
N ILE A 13 7.62 -3.30 6.62
CA ILE A 13 7.34 -2.01 5.99
C ILE A 13 7.13 -0.94 7.06
N ASP A 14 7.83 0.18 6.94
CA ASP A 14 7.55 1.41 7.67
C ASP A 14 7.23 2.52 6.65
N ASN A 15 5.94 2.68 6.36
CA ASN A 15 5.46 3.61 5.35
C ASN A 15 5.23 5.00 5.94
N VAL A 16 6.06 5.96 5.52
CA VAL A 16 5.94 7.38 5.85
C VAL A 16 5.84 8.17 4.54
N SER A 17 5.00 7.70 3.64
CA SER A 17 4.81 8.30 2.32
C SER A 17 3.35 8.25 1.89
N GLN A 18 3.08 8.82 0.74
CA GLN A 18 1.81 8.73 0.03
C GLN A 18 2.08 8.21 -1.39
N GLY A 19 1.16 7.45 -1.95
CA GLY A 19 1.25 6.96 -3.31
C GLY A 19 2.14 5.72 -3.48
N GLY A 20 2.22 4.85 -2.49
CA GLY A 20 2.88 3.55 -2.56
C GLY A 20 2.12 2.54 -3.41
N ALA A 21 2.84 1.60 -4.03
CA ALA A 21 2.23 0.41 -4.64
C ALA A 21 3.06 -0.83 -4.28
N TYR A 22 2.39 -1.78 -3.64
CA TYR A 22 2.94 -3.04 -3.14
C TYR A 22 2.20 -4.18 -3.83
N VAL A 23 2.88 -4.90 -4.72
CA VAL A 23 2.22 -5.87 -5.62
C VAL A 23 3.00 -7.18 -5.66
N ASN A 24 2.32 -8.31 -5.53
CA ASN A 24 2.92 -9.65 -5.62
C ASN A 24 4.08 -9.88 -4.62
N ASN A 25 3.98 -9.39 -3.40
CA ASN A 25 5.00 -9.60 -2.37
C ASN A 25 4.56 -10.67 -1.37
N LEU A 26 5.55 -11.34 -0.77
CA LEU A 26 5.38 -12.09 0.47
C LEU A 26 5.82 -11.19 1.64
N ILE A 27 4.92 -10.89 2.56
CA ILE A 27 5.12 -9.95 3.67
C ILE A 27 4.86 -10.68 4.99
N CYS A 28 5.91 -10.92 5.77
CA CYS A 28 5.84 -11.75 6.98
C CYS A 28 6.00 -10.95 8.29
N GLY A 29 6.28 -9.67 8.22
CA GLY A 29 6.51 -8.83 9.38
C GLY A 29 5.55 -7.69 9.51
N ARG A 30 5.67 -7.00 10.64
CA ARG A 30 4.85 -5.84 10.97
C ARG A 30 4.93 -4.78 9.89
N MET A 31 3.79 -4.20 9.60
CA MET A 31 3.66 -3.02 8.77
C MET A 31 3.27 -1.83 9.65
N ASN A 32 3.96 -0.72 9.48
CA ASN A 32 3.59 0.56 10.07
C ASN A 32 3.22 1.53 8.95
N HIS A 33 2.21 2.31 9.20
CA HIS A 33 1.90 3.49 8.43
C HIS A 33 1.86 4.69 9.38
N ARG A 34 2.62 5.73 9.07
CA ARG A 34 2.75 6.91 9.94
C ARG A 34 2.55 8.18 9.15
N LYS A 35 1.85 9.11 9.75
CA LYS A 35 1.75 10.49 9.27
C LYS A 35 3.04 11.24 9.61
N GLU A 36 3.47 12.13 8.72
CA GLU A 36 4.57 13.07 8.98
C GLU A 36 4.04 14.49 8.88
N MET A 37 3.68 15.06 10.03
CA MET A 37 3.03 16.36 10.14
C MET A 37 3.98 17.46 10.62
N GLU A 38 5.22 17.10 10.99
CA GLU A 38 6.18 18.07 11.51
C GLU A 38 7.00 18.76 10.41
N ARG A 39 7.01 18.16 9.22
CA ARG A 39 7.71 18.75 8.07
C ARG A 39 6.87 18.66 6.80
N SER A 40 6.90 19.74 6.04
CA SER A 40 6.36 19.74 4.68
C SER A 40 7.37 19.20 3.67
N THR A 41 6.87 18.48 2.68
CA THR A 41 7.65 18.00 1.54
C THR A 41 7.22 18.75 0.30
N GLN A 42 8.20 19.18 -0.50
CA GLN A 42 7.94 19.84 -1.78
C GLN A 42 7.37 18.83 -2.77
N TYR A 43 6.36 19.25 -3.51
CA TYR A 43 5.95 18.55 -4.73
C TYR A 43 6.20 19.46 -5.94
N HIS A 44 6.50 18.85 -7.07
CA HIS A 44 6.94 19.53 -8.28
C HIS A 44 5.91 19.41 -9.37
N LEU A 45 5.88 20.38 -10.26
CA LEU A 45 5.15 20.23 -11.51
C LEU A 45 5.68 19.01 -12.28
N PRO A 46 4.81 18.26 -12.97
CA PRO A 46 5.23 17.11 -13.75
C PRO A 46 6.39 17.46 -14.69
N HIS A 47 7.36 16.54 -14.77
CA HIS A 47 8.55 16.68 -15.64
C HIS A 47 9.38 17.97 -15.43
N SER A 48 9.30 18.55 -14.24
CA SER A 48 9.92 19.82 -13.89
C SER A 48 10.59 19.75 -12.52
N THR A 49 11.58 20.62 -12.31
CA THR A 49 12.15 20.90 -10.98
C THR A 49 11.45 22.10 -10.30
N LYS A 50 10.45 22.67 -10.94
CA LYS A 50 9.71 23.81 -10.39
C LYS A 50 8.80 23.34 -9.27
N VAL A 51 8.97 23.91 -8.10
CA VAL A 51 8.11 23.63 -6.95
C VAL A 51 6.71 24.12 -7.24
N ALA A 52 5.71 23.24 -7.19
CA ALA A 52 4.30 23.57 -7.29
C ALA A 52 3.70 23.92 -5.92
N GLY A 53 4.22 23.32 -4.84
CA GLY A 53 3.76 23.57 -3.50
C GLY A 53 4.47 22.70 -2.46
N PHE A 54 3.89 22.67 -1.27
CA PHE A 54 4.36 21.87 -0.14
C PHE A 54 3.18 21.08 0.44
N SER A 55 3.43 19.85 0.84
CA SER A 55 2.43 19.03 1.53
C SER A 55 3.04 18.26 2.69
N PHE A 56 2.22 17.99 3.69
CA PHE A 56 2.55 17.04 4.75
C PHE A 56 2.17 15.63 4.29
N VAL A 57 2.81 14.62 4.88
CA VAL A 57 2.43 13.21 4.66
C VAL A 57 1.28 12.88 5.60
N TYR A 58 0.06 13.04 5.13
CA TYR A 58 -1.14 12.69 5.88
C TYR A 58 -1.49 11.21 5.73
N GLY A 59 -1.10 10.59 4.63
CA GLY A 59 -1.22 9.17 4.34
C GLY A 59 -2.28 8.84 3.30
N GLY A 60 -2.20 7.62 2.82
CA GLY A 60 -3.06 7.10 1.77
C GLY A 60 -2.45 7.15 0.38
N ASP A 61 -3.28 7.04 -0.64
CA ASP A 61 -2.91 6.78 -2.04
C ASP A 61 -2.06 5.51 -2.20
N ASP A 62 -2.19 4.58 -1.26
CA ASP A 62 -1.46 3.32 -1.25
C ASP A 62 -2.26 2.20 -1.92
N ARG A 63 -1.55 1.32 -2.61
CA ARG A 63 -2.10 0.17 -3.34
C ARG A 63 -1.46 -1.10 -2.84
N PHE A 64 -2.30 -2.08 -2.48
CA PHE A 64 -1.86 -3.42 -2.10
C PHE A 64 -2.63 -4.45 -2.92
N TYR A 65 -1.95 -5.10 -3.85
CA TYR A 65 -2.57 -6.08 -4.75
C TYR A 65 -1.78 -7.39 -4.80
N ASN A 66 -2.49 -8.50 -4.74
CA ASN A 66 -1.91 -9.85 -4.90
C ASN A 66 -0.76 -10.15 -3.92
N ASN A 67 -0.74 -9.56 -2.75
CA ASN A 67 0.27 -9.88 -1.76
C ASN A 67 -0.18 -11.06 -0.89
N ILE A 68 0.79 -11.78 -0.36
CA ILE A 68 0.58 -12.78 0.69
C ILE A 68 1.12 -12.20 1.98
N PHE A 69 0.24 -12.01 2.96
CA PHE A 69 0.59 -11.59 4.30
C PHE A 69 0.60 -12.80 5.23
N VAL A 70 1.73 -13.05 5.88
CA VAL A 70 1.89 -14.15 6.83
C VAL A 70 2.16 -13.58 8.20
N GLY A 71 1.18 -13.67 9.09
CA GLY A 71 1.33 -13.34 10.51
C GLY A 71 1.59 -14.61 11.30
N GLU A 72 2.77 -14.69 11.91
CA GLU A 72 3.07 -15.74 12.87
C GLU A 72 2.70 -15.30 14.30
N ASP A 73 2.59 -16.23 15.25
CA ASP A 73 2.05 -16.03 16.60
C ASP A 73 2.64 -14.85 17.39
N SER A 74 3.82 -14.37 17.02
CA SER A 74 4.49 -13.22 17.66
C SER A 74 4.49 -11.94 16.83
N ALA A 75 3.96 -11.96 15.60
CA ALA A 75 3.98 -10.82 14.68
C ALA A 75 2.67 -10.04 14.75
N GLU A 76 2.60 -9.07 15.66
CA GLU A 76 1.48 -8.12 15.68
C GLU A 76 1.61 -7.11 14.53
N GLY A 77 0.48 -6.72 13.94
CA GLY A 77 0.39 -5.66 12.95
C GLY A 77 0.81 -6.07 11.52
N VAL A 78 0.71 -7.36 11.19
CA VAL A 78 0.86 -7.84 9.81
C VAL A 78 -0.45 -7.68 9.07
N GLY A 79 -0.36 -7.27 7.79
CA GLY A 79 -1.51 -7.07 6.92
C GLY A 79 -1.95 -5.61 6.84
N THR A 80 -3.10 -5.38 6.24
CA THR A 80 -3.56 -4.05 5.83
C THR A 80 -4.62 -3.42 6.75
N ALA A 81 -4.95 -4.06 7.87
CA ALA A 81 -5.98 -3.57 8.80
C ALA A 81 -5.68 -2.16 9.39
N HIS A 82 -4.42 -1.71 9.37
CA HIS A 82 -4.07 -0.35 9.83
C HIS A 82 -4.63 0.76 8.91
N TYR A 83 -5.13 0.41 7.72
CA TYR A 83 -5.87 1.31 6.85
C TYR A 83 -7.39 1.35 7.16
N ASP A 84 -7.86 0.63 8.18
CA ASP A 84 -9.27 0.72 8.59
C ASP A 84 -9.65 2.16 8.91
N GLY A 85 -10.72 2.62 8.29
CA GLY A 85 -11.17 4.02 8.39
C GLY A 85 -10.87 4.86 7.14
N TYR A 86 -9.91 4.47 6.32
CA TYR A 86 -9.64 5.15 5.06
C TYR A 86 -10.79 4.96 4.05
N THR A 87 -10.99 5.96 3.20
CA THR A 87 -11.88 5.80 2.04
C THR A 87 -11.21 5.01 0.92
N THR A 88 -12.02 4.39 0.07
CA THR A 88 -11.60 3.76 -1.19
C THR A 88 -12.06 4.54 -2.40
N SER A 89 -12.77 5.66 -2.18
CA SER A 89 -13.39 6.49 -3.21
C SER A 89 -12.66 7.82 -3.37
N LEU A 90 -12.26 8.11 -4.59
CA LEU A 90 -11.68 9.41 -4.95
C LEU A 90 -12.71 10.53 -4.80
N GLU A 91 -13.96 10.25 -5.13
CA GLU A 91 -15.06 11.19 -5.03
C GLU A 91 -15.31 11.59 -3.57
N GLU A 92 -15.37 10.61 -2.65
CA GLU A 92 -15.49 10.88 -1.21
C GLU A 92 -14.32 11.74 -0.69
N TYR A 93 -13.10 11.42 -1.12
CA TYR A 93 -11.92 12.20 -0.75
C TYR A 93 -12.04 13.65 -1.21
N ILE A 94 -12.42 13.88 -2.46
CA ILE A 94 -12.60 15.23 -3.02
C ILE A 94 -13.70 15.98 -2.27
N GLU A 95 -14.80 15.32 -1.94
CA GLU A 95 -15.89 15.92 -1.15
C GLU A 95 -15.42 16.33 0.24
N GLU A 96 -14.63 15.49 0.92
CA GLU A 96 -14.09 15.81 2.24
C GLU A 96 -13.09 16.98 2.18
N VAL A 97 -12.22 17.01 1.17
CA VAL A 97 -11.31 18.14 0.95
C VAL A 97 -12.07 19.45 0.79
N HIS A 98 -13.16 19.46 0.02
CA HIS A 98 -13.98 20.67 -0.21
C HIS A 98 -14.75 21.15 1.04
N LYS A 99 -14.91 20.29 2.07
CA LYS A 99 -15.54 20.71 3.34
C LYS A 99 -14.58 21.46 4.26
N VAL A 100 -13.28 21.33 4.04
CA VAL A 100 -12.24 21.96 4.86
C VAL A 100 -11.94 23.37 4.33
N PRO A 101 -11.95 24.40 5.18
CA PRO A 101 -11.63 25.76 4.72
C PRO A 101 -10.16 25.91 4.36
N GLY A 102 -9.87 26.60 3.24
CA GLY A 102 -8.53 26.95 2.79
C GLY A 102 -7.93 25.91 1.84
N ASP A 103 -7.36 26.36 0.74
CA ASP A 103 -6.92 25.49 -0.36
C ASP A 103 -5.71 24.62 0.01
N ALA A 104 -4.62 25.22 0.46
CA ALA A 104 -3.40 24.48 0.78
C ALA A 104 -3.54 23.63 2.06
N GLU A 105 -4.34 24.07 3.01
CA GLU A 105 -4.56 23.39 4.29
C GLU A 105 -5.51 22.21 4.15
N SER A 106 -6.44 22.26 3.19
CA SER A 106 -7.45 21.23 2.96
C SER A 106 -6.84 19.87 2.66
N PHE A 107 -5.84 19.82 1.80
CA PHE A 107 -5.14 18.58 1.42
C PHE A 107 -4.28 17.99 2.53
N ASN A 108 -3.94 18.78 3.54
CA ASN A 108 -3.16 18.33 4.69
C ASN A 108 -4.02 17.78 5.83
N LEU A 109 -5.34 17.84 5.71
CA LEU A 109 -6.28 17.45 6.77
C LEU A 109 -7.12 16.22 6.43
N VAL A 110 -7.03 15.74 5.18
CA VAL A 110 -7.83 14.61 4.70
C VAL A 110 -6.91 13.49 4.22
N GLU A 111 -7.17 12.29 4.71
CA GLU A 111 -6.46 11.08 4.27
C GLU A 111 -6.88 10.72 2.84
N GLN A 112 -5.87 10.46 2.00
CA GLN A 112 -6.11 10.05 0.61
C GLN A 112 -6.71 8.64 0.57
N PRO A 113 -7.44 8.28 -0.50
CA PRO A 113 -8.02 6.94 -0.64
C PRO A 113 -6.94 5.85 -0.66
N VAL A 114 -7.32 4.64 -0.27
CA VAL A 114 -6.47 3.45 -0.41
C VAL A 114 -7.15 2.41 -1.29
N TYR A 115 -6.34 1.64 -1.99
CA TYR A 115 -6.78 0.67 -2.99
C TYR A 115 -6.18 -0.69 -2.67
N ILE A 116 -6.94 -1.51 -1.96
CA ILE A 116 -6.49 -2.78 -1.38
C ILE A 116 -7.42 -3.87 -1.86
N ASP A 117 -6.90 -4.84 -2.61
CA ASP A 117 -7.71 -5.90 -3.18
C ASP A 117 -6.87 -7.13 -3.60
N HIS A 118 -7.50 -8.30 -3.66
CA HIS A 118 -6.89 -9.55 -4.08
C HIS A 118 -5.66 -9.98 -3.27
N ASN A 119 -5.65 -9.73 -1.97
CA ASN A 119 -4.57 -10.18 -1.09
C ASN A 119 -4.97 -11.43 -0.31
N MET A 120 -3.97 -12.19 0.12
CA MET A 120 -4.13 -13.36 0.99
C MET A 120 -3.56 -13.05 2.37
N TYR A 121 -4.27 -13.46 3.42
CA TYR A 121 -3.91 -13.24 4.82
C TYR A 121 -3.89 -14.58 5.55
N LEU A 122 -2.72 -14.97 6.05
CA LEU A 122 -2.48 -16.23 6.73
C LEU A 122 -2.06 -15.99 8.18
N GLY A 123 -2.47 -16.89 9.07
CA GLY A 123 -2.17 -16.80 10.50
C GLY A 123 -2.77 -15.54 11.12
N SER A 124 -1.99 -14.77 11.86
CA SER A 124 -2.45 -13.55 12.55
C SER A 124 -2.55 -12.31 11.67
N ALA A 125 -2.31 -12.43 10.35
CA ALA A 125 -2.42 -11.31 9.42
C ALA A 125 -3.87 -10.84 9.26
N ASN A 126 -4.08 -9.51 9.25
CA ASN A 126 -5.41 -8.93 9.21
C ASN A 126 -5.63 -8.07 7.97
N ALA A 127 -6.77 -8.28 7.32
CA ALA A 127 -7.17 -7.55 6.13
C ALA A 127 -7.82 -6.19 6.47
N PHE A 128 -7.72 -5.27 5.53
CA PHE A 128 -8.51 -4.05 5.51
C PHE A 128 -10.00 -4.39 5.36
N LYS A 129 -10.87 -3.78 6.17
CA LYS A 129 -12.29 -4.13 6.23
C LYS A 129 -13.08 -3.89 4.95
N LYS A 130 -12.62 -2.97 4.10
CA LYS A 130 -13.28 -2.65 2.82
C LYS A 130 -12.66 -3.38 1.64
N GLU A 131 -11.73 -4.31 1.84
CA GLU A 131 -11.19 -5.15 0.77
C GLU A 131 -12.27 -6.13 0.29
N GLU A 132 -12.66 -6.02 -0.97
CA GLU A 132 -13.78 -6.79 -1.54
C GLU A 132 -13.39 -8.22 -1.89
N THR A 133 -12.19 -8.40 -2.44
CA THR A 133 -11.69 -9.72 -2.84
C THR A 133 -10.44 -10.04 -2.04
N ASN A 134 -10.57 -10.91 -1.07
CA ASN A 134 -9.43 -11.40 -0.30
C ASN A 134 -9.61 -12.89 0.06
N ARG A 135 -8.53 -13.47 0.57
CA ARG A 135 -8.56 -14.77 1.18
C ARG A 135 -7.94 -14.70 2.57
N ILE A 136 -8.69 -15.12 3.57
CA ILE A 136 -8.25 -15.13 4.97
C ILE A 136 -8.27 -16.57 5.48
N ASN A 137 -7.13 -17.01 6.05
CA ASN A 137 -7.03 -18.29 6.75
C ASN A 137 -6.19 -18.12 8.01
N HIS A 138 -6.84 -17.81 9.13
CA HIS A 138 -6.18 -17.59 10.41
C HIS A 138 -5.67 -18.85 11.08
N ASP A 139 -6.17 -20.02 10.69
CA ASP A 139 -5.75 -21.32 11.22
C ASP A 139 -4.55 -21.91 10.47
N PHE A 140 -4.11 -21.27 9.40
CA PHE A 140 -3.01 -21.73 8.57
C PHE A 140 -1.67 -21.17 9.07
N HIS A 141 -0.69 -22.07 9.24
CA HIS A 141 0.68 -21.74 9.60
C HIS A 141 1.59 -21.96 8.39
N ALA A 142 2.13 -20.90 7.84
CA ALA A 142 2.97 -20.96 6.64
C ALA A 142 4.41 -21.42 6.90
N ASP A 143 4.82 -21.46 8.16
CA ASP A 143 6.17 -21.90 8.61
C ASP A 143 7.32 -21.32 7.78
N VAL A 144 7.28 -20.00 7.59
CA VAL A 144 8.24 -19.28 6.76
C VAL A 144 9.64 -19.33 7.38
N LYS A 145 10.61 -19.90 6.66
CA LYS A 145 12.00 -20.02 7.10
C LYS A 145 12.97 -19.61 6.01
N ILE A 146 13.99 -18.86 6.38
CA ILE A 146 15.16 -18.63 5.55
C ILE A 146 16.23 -19.66 5.95
N ILE A 147 16.68 -20.45 4.99
CA ILE A 147 17.63 -21.53 5.19
C ILE A 147 18.91 -21.15 4.45
N GLU A 148 19.99 -20.98 5.21
CA GLU A 148 21.33 -20.79 4.66
C GLU A 148 22.05 -22.15 4.62
N THR A 149 22.66 -22.50 3.51
CA THR A 149 23.42 -23.74 3.35
C THR A 149 24.90 -23.52 3.59
N GLU A 150 25.65 -24.62 3.72
CA GLU A 150 27.10 -24.56 3.87
C GLU A 150 27.82 -24.01 2.61
N ASP A 151 27.16 -24.00 1.47
CA ASP A 151 27.65 -23.48 0.20
C ASP A 151 27.29 -22.00 -0.05
N ASP A 152 26.88 -21.28 0.99
CA ASP A 152 26.43 -19.88 0.94
C ASP A 152 25.16 -19.65 0.08
N GLU A 153 24.39 -20.69 -0.20
CA GLU A 153 23.08 -20.56 -0.87
C GLU A 153 21.97 -20.26 0.15
N VAL A 154 21.01 -19.45 -0.25
CA VAL A 154 19.87 -19.05 0.61
C VAL A 154 18.56 -19.51 -0.02
N TYR A 155 17.79 -20.26 0.74
CA TYR A 155 16.47 -20.76 0.34
C TYR A 155 15.38 -20.21 1.22
N LEU A 156 14.22 -19.96 0.62
CA LEU A 156 12.98 -19.74 1.34
C LEU A 156 12.21 -21.05 1.40
N SER A 157 11.84 -21.47 2.62
CA SER A 157 10.85 -22.52 2.87
C SER A 157 9.57 -21.85 3.33
N CYS A 158 8.46 -22.15 2.68
CA CYS A 158 7.14 -21.62 3.02
C CYS A 158 6.07 -22.63 2.61
N GLU A 159 5.12 -22.91 3.50
CA GLU A 159 3.94 -23.69 3.16
C GLU A 159 2.84 -22.75 2.66
N LEU A 160 2.11 -23.20 1.63
CA LEU A 160 0.96 -22.50 1.09
C LEU A 160 -0.28 -23.38 1.23
N PRO A 161 -1.49 -22.80 1.40
CA PRO A 161 -2.73 -23.58 1.43
C PRO A 161 -2.90 -24.42 0.16
N GLU A 162 -3.45 -25.64 0.27
CA GLU A 162 -3.65 -26.56 -0.88
C GLU A 162 -4.44 -25.93 -2.04
N ASP A 163 -5.32 -25.02 -1.73
CA ASP A 163 -6.15 -24.30 -2.69
C ASP A 163 -5.57 -22.94 -3.11
N PHE A 164 -4.30 -22.68 -2.82
CA PHE A 164 -3.60 -21.45 -3.21
C PHE A 164 -3.73 -21.18 -4.72
N GLU A 165 -3.55 -22.20 -5.55
CA GLU A 165 -3.63 -22.08 -7.01
C GLU A 165 -5.02 -21.69 -7.52
N THR A 166 -6.07 -21.89 -6.71
CA THR A 166 -7.45 -21.53 -7.08
C THR A 166 -7.79 -20.08 -6.71
N PHE A 167 -6.98 -19.43 -5.89
CA PHE A 167 -7.13 -18.01 -5.60
C PHE A 167 -6.62 -17.21 -6.81
N ALA A 168 -7.55 -16.86 -7.68
CA ALA A 168 -7.23 -16.10 -8.89
C ALA A 168 -6.80 -14.69 -8.54
N GLY A 169 -5.50 -14.43 -8.64
CA GLY A 169 -4.97 -13.07 -8.61
C GLY A 169 -5.49 -12.26 -9.79
N LYS A 170 -5.57 -10.95 -9.63
CA LYS A 170 -5.90 -10.03 -10.70
C LYS A 170 -4.62 -9.52 -11.35
N ILE A 171 -4.58 -9.48 -12.67
CA ILE A 171 -3.47 -8.85 -13.38
C ILE A 171 -3.64 -7.32 -13.29
N TYR A 172 -2.71 -6.68 -12.58
CA TYR A 172 -2.63 -5.23 -12.52
C TYR A 172 -1.50 -4.72 -13.40
N THR A 173 -1.81 -3.71 -14.17
CA THR A 173 -0.81 -2.96 -14.93
C THR A 173 -0.75 -1.53 -14.41
N THR A 174 0.30 -0.80 -14.73
CA THR A 174 0.43 0.61 -14.36
C THR A 174 -0.74 1.45 -14.89
N ALA A 175 -1.33 1.05 -16.01
CA ALA A 175 -2.52 1.71 -16.57
C ALA A 175 -3.79 1.47 -15.74
N ALA A 176 -3.85 0.36 -14.98
CA ALA A 176 -4.98 0.02 -14.12
C ALA A 176 -4.85 0.59 -12.70
N LEU A 177 -3.69 1.14 -12.34
CA LEU A 177 -3.51 1.77 -11.04
C LEU A 177 -4.24 3.11 -11.02
N PRO A 178 -5.09 3.35 -10.01
CA PRO A 178 -5.75 4.64 -9.85
C PRO A 178 -4.73 5.78 -9.73
N ARG A 179 -5.12 6.95 -10.16
CA ARG A 179 -4.32 8.16 -10.04
C ARG A 179 -5.07 9.15 -9.17
N VAL A 180 -4.61 9.35 -7.94
CA VAL A 180 -5.11 10.43 -7.10
C VAL A 180 -4.41 11.72 -7.52
N ARG A 181 -5.18 12.77 -7.67
CA ARG A 181 -4.71 14.09 -8.03
C ARG A 181 -4.84 15.02 -6.83
N ILE A 182 -3.85 15.86 -6.66
CA ILE A 182 -4.03 17.08 -5.87
C ILE A 182 -4.81 18.03 -6.78
N VAL A 183 -5.99 18.46 -6.32
CA VAL A 183 -7.01 19.12 -7.16
C VAL A 183 -6.49 20.40 -7.85
N ASP A 184 -5.52 21.10 -7.26
CA ASP A 184 -4.96 22.34 -7.82
C ASP A 184 -3.64 22.15 -8.58
N ALA A 185 -3.16 20.92 -8.73
CA ALA A 185 -1.95 20.67 -9.50
C ALA A 185 -2.32 20.33 -10.95
N GLU A 186 -1.83 21.12 -11.86
CA GLU A 186 -1.84 20.77 -13.28
C GLU A 186 -0.83 19.64 -13.51
N TYR A 187 -1.33 18.46 -13.88
CA TYR A 187 -0.50 17.31 -14.22
C TYR A 187 -0.51 17.16 -15.76
N GLU A 188 0.68 17.15 -16.31
CA GLU A 188 0.89 16.82 -17.72
C GLU A 188 1.32 15.36 -17.88
N CYS A 189 0.81 14.68 -18.88
CA CYS A 189 1.37 13.42 -19.34
C CYS A 189 2.75 13.64 -20.00
N PRO A 190 3.60 12.59 -20.15
CA PRO A 190 4.89 12.70 -20.84
C PRO A 190 4.78 13.22 -22.30
N ASP A 191 3.61 13.17 -22.89
CA ASP A 191 3.29 13.70 -24.23
C ASP A 191 2.86 15.18 -24.21
N GLY A 192 2.86 15.84 -23.06
CA GLY A 192 2.46 17.24 -22.90
C GLY A 192 0.95 17.49 -22.85
N ASN A 193 0.14 16.43 -22.77
CA ASN A 193 -1.30 16.58 -22.60
C ASN A 193 -1.67 16.57 -21.11
N ASP A 194 -2.71 17.32 -20.78
CA ASP A 194 -3.27 17.29 -19.43
C ASP A 194 -3.77 15.87 -19.11
N VAL A 195 -3.50 15.43 -17.92
CA VAL A 195 -4.04 14.16 -17.41
C VAL A 195 -5.51 14.42 -17.05
N SER A 196 -6.40 14.21 -18.01
CA SER A 196 -7.87 14.27 -17.81
C SER A 196 -8.39 13.06 -17.07
#